data_e275f30da4fe671444c30003ec0a8161
#
_entry.id   e275f30da4fe671444c30003ec0a8161
#
_cell.length_a   1.000
_cell.length_b   1.000
_cell.length_c   1.000
_cell.angle_alpha   90.00
_cell.angle_beta   90.00
_cell.angle_gamma   90.00
#
_symmetry.space_group_name_H-M   'P 1'
#
loop_
_entity.id
_entity.type
_entity.pdbx_description
1 polymer ?
#
loop_
_entity_poly.entity_id
_entity_poly.type
_entity_poly.pdbx_seq_one_letter_code
_entity_poly.pdbx_strand_id
1 'polypeptide(L)'
;SQSVNQGFDYAEVAEIIQKIKKYDSFLDDEYGENALEMRNKIDEIEDLVQKEENPSRIKALLNDIKNLSIGVTGSLIASGIVTLLSRV
;
A
#
# COMPACT_ATOMS: atom_id res chain seq x y z
N SER A 1 -9.53 2.06 -20.60
CA SER A 1 -8.99 2.17 -20.68
C SER A 1 -7.86 1.96 -20.74
N GLN A 2 -7.50 1.82 -20.83
CA GLN A 2 -6.61 1.44 -20.97
C GLN A 2 -5.59 1.97 -21.49
N SER A 3 -5.37 2.18 -21.85
CA SER A 3 -4.37 2.57 -22.66
C SER A 3 -3.66 3.77 -22.33
N VAL A 4 -4.27 4.69 -21.77
CA VAL A 4 -3.69 5.98 -21.48
C VAL A 4 -2.51 5.90 -20.56
N ASN A 5 -2.61 5.08 -19.52
CA ASN A 5 -1.55 4.91 -18.55
C ASN A 5 -0.92 3.56 -18.70
N GLN A 6 -0.33 3.34 -19.85
CA GLN A 6 0.25 2.07 -20.13
C GLN A 6 1.28 1.72 -19.10
N GLY A 7 1.22 0.55 -18.57
CA GLY A 7 2.16 0.07 -17.60
C GLY A 7 1.81 0.39 -16.17
N PHE A 8 0.73 1.15 -15.92
CA PHE A 8 0.29 1.38 -14.55
C PHE A 8 -1.17 0.97 -14.42
N ASP A 9 -1.43 0.02 -13.55
CA ASP A 9 -2.74 -0.58 -13.37
C ASP A 9 -3.38 -0.06 -12.08
N TYR A 10 -4.19 0.99 -12.20
CA TYR A 10 -4.87 1.57 -11.04
C TYR A 10 -5.83 0.57 -10.40
N ALA A 11 -6.47 -0.27 -11.21
CA ALA A 11 -7.42 -1.24 -10.67
C ALA A 11 -6.71 -2.27 -9.79
N GLU A 12 -5.53 -2.71 -10.21
CA GLU A 12 -4.76 -3.66 -9.42
C GLU A 12 -4.30 -3.03 -8.10
N VAL A 13 -3.83 -1.80 -8.16
CA VAL A 13 -3.40 -1.11 -6.94
C VAL A 13 -4.58 -0.94 -5.99
N ALA A 14 -5.74 -0.56 -6.53
CA ALA A 14 -6.95 -0.41 -5.71
C ALA A 14 -7.28 -1.71 -4.99
N GLU A 15 -7.20 -2.83 -5.70
CA GLU A 15 -7.50 -4.14 -5.12
C GLU A 15 -6.53 -4.48 -4.01
N ILE A 16 -5.23 -4.24 -4.24
CA ILE A 16 -4.21 -4.53 -3.25
C ILE A 16 -4.42 -3.67 -2.00
N ILE A 17 -4.71 -2.40 -2.19
CA ILE A 17 -4.94 -1.51 -1.06
C ILE A 17 -6.14 -1.97 -0.23
N GLN A 18 -7.22 -2.42 -0.89
CA GLN A 18 -8.36 -2.93 -0.14
C GLN A 18 -8.00 -4.15 0.69
N LYS A 19 -7.15 -5.01 0.16
CA LYS A 19 -6.69 -6.18 0.91
C LYS A 19 -5.82 -5.77 2.09
N ILE A 20 -4.97 -4.78 1.92
CA ILE A 20 -4.13 -4.27 3.00
C ILE A 20 -5.00 -3.66 4.10
N LYS A 21 -6.06 -2.95 3.72
CA LYS A 21 -6.95 -2.32 4.69
C LYS A 21 -7.67 -3.32 5.58
N LYS A 22 -7.78 -4.57 5.15
CA LYS A 22 -8.36 -5.59 6.02
C LYS A 22 -7.51 -5.85 7.25
N TYR A 23 -6.25 -5.46 7.22
CA TYR A 23 -5.34 -5.62 8.35
C TYR A 23 -5.32 -4.40 9.27
N ASP A 24 -6.18 -3.40 9.01
CA ASP A 24 -6.10 -2.13 9.73
C ASP A 24 -6.13 -2.30 11.25
N SER A 25 -6.97 -3.21 11.75
CA SER A 25 -7.08 -3.39 13.20
C SER A 25 -5.82 -3.95 13.84
N PHE A 26 -4.90 -4.49 13.04
CA PHE A 26 -3.66 -5.04 13.55
C PHE A 26 -2.49 -4.06 13.46
N LEU A 27 -2.67 -2.95 12.76
CA LEU A 27 -1.54 -2.07 12.47
C LEU A 27 -0.91 -1.46 13.71
N ASP A 28 -1.72 -1.07 14.69
CA ASP A 28 -1.17 -0.47 15.90
C ASP A 28 -0.24 -1.44 16.64
N ASP A 29 -0.67 -2.70 16.77
CA ASP A 29 0.13 -3.70 17.46
C ASP A 29 1.37 -4.10 16.67
N GLU A 30 1.22 -4.24 15.35
CA GLU A 30 2.32 -4.78 14.54
C GLU A 30 3.32 -3.71 14.13
N TYR A 31 2.85 -2.50 13.86
CA TYR A 31 3.73 -1.43 13.37
C TYR A 31 4.08 -0.40 14.44
N GLY A 32 3.39 -0.45 15.59
CA GLY A 32 3.68 0.47 16.68
C GLY A 32 3.55 1.93 16.24
N GLU A 33 4.58 2.70 16.51
CA GLU A 33 4.56 4.14 16.21
C GLU A 33 4.49 4.42 14.71
N ASN A 34 4.79 3.44 13.88
CA ASN A 34 4.71 3.61 12.43
C ASN A 34 3.32 3.37 11.87
N ALA A 35 2.36 2.96 12.72
CA ALA A 35 1.01 2.66 12.25
C ALA A 35 0.32 3.88 11.63
N LEU A 36 0.50 5.05 12.23
CA LEU A 36 -0.11 6.26 11.70
C LEU A 36 0.46 6.60 10.32
N GLU A 37 1.75 6.47 10.17
CA GLU A 37 2.38 6.72 8.89
C GLU A 37 1.86 5.75 7.83
N MET A 38 1.69 4.48 8.20
CA MET A 38 1.09 3.48 7.31
C MET A 38 -0.29 3.91 6.84
N ARG A 39 -1.14 4.31 7.79
CA ARG A 39 -2.51 4.71 7.47
C ARG A 39 -2.55 5.93 6.57
N ASN A 40 -1.70 6.91 6.86
CA ASN A 40 -1.66 8.12 6.06
C ASN A 40 -1.25 7.84 4.61
N LYS A 41 -0.26 6.97 4.44
CA LYS A 41 0.19 6.61 3.08
C LYS A 41 -0.87 5.81 2.33
N ILE A 42 -1.54 4.90 3.03
CA ILE A 42 -2.64 4.14 2.43
C ILE A 42 -3.75 5.08 1.96
N ASP A 43 -4.11 6.05 2.80
CA ASP A 43 -5.15 7.01 2.46
C ASP A 43 -4.76 7.85 1.24
N GLU A 44 -3.51 8.27 1.18
CA GLU A 44 -3.06 9.06 0.04
C GLU A 44 -3.10 8.23 -1.24
N ILE A 45 -2.68 6.97 -1.16
CA ILE A 45 -2.74 6.09 -2.33
C ILE A 45 -4.17 5.93 -2.81
N GLU A 46 -5.11 5.70 -1.87
CA GLU A 46 -6.51 5.54 -2.24
C GLU A 46 -7.03 6.76 -2.99
N ASP A 47 -6.69 7.94 -2.50
CA ASP A 47 -7.14 9.17 -3.12
C ASP A 47 -6.59 9.30 -4.55
N LEU A 48 -5.29 9.05 -4.70
CA LEU A 48 -4.66 9.18 -6.01
C LEU A 48 -5.17 8.11 -6.99
N VAL A 49 -5.39 6.90 -6.50
CA VAL A 49 -5.92 5.83 -7.35
C VAL A 49 -7.33 6.16 -7.80
N GLN A 50 -8.15 6.69 -6.91
CA GLN A 50 -9.52 7.04 -7.26
C GLN A 50 -9.55 8.11 -8.34
N LYS A 51 -8.62 9.06 -8.28
CA LYS A 51 -8.53 10.13 -9.27
C LYS A 51 -7.72 9.73 -10.50
N GLU A 52 -7.07 8.57 -10.45
CA GLU A 52 -6.16 8.10 -11.50
C GLU A 52 -5.10 9.15 -11.81
N GLU A 53 -4.45 9.63 -10.76
CA GLU A 53 -3.44 10.68 -10.86
C GLU A 53 -2.11 10.22 -10.29
N ASN A 54 -1.06 10.80 -10.84
CA ASN A 54 0.29 10.75 -10.27
C ASN A 54 0.78 9.33 -9.97
N PRO A 55 0.92 8.48 -11.00
CA PRO A 55 1.39 7.12 -10.78
C PRO A 55 2.78 7.05 -10.14
N SER A 56 3.64 8.04 -10.40
CA SER A 56 4.96 8.07 -9.77
C SER A 56 4.86 8.20 -8.26
N ARG A 57 3.95 9.05 -7.80
CA ARG A 57 3.74 9.22 -6.35
C ARG A 57 3.15 7.95 -5.75
N ILE A 58 2.21 7.32 -6.45
CA ILE A 58 1.63 6.07 -5.99
C ILE A 58 2.71 5.02 -5.82
N LYS A 59 3.61 4.88 -6.80
CA LYS A 59 4.70 3.91 -6.72
C LYS A 59 5.61 4.20 -5.53
N ALA A 60 5.93 5.47 -5.31
CA ALA A 60 6.77 5.86 -4.18
C ALA A 60 6.11 5.50 -2.84
N LEU A 61 4.80 5.76 -2.74
CA LEU A 61 4.06 5.44 -1.51
C LEU A 61 3.99 3.93 -1.28
N LEU A 62 3.77 3.16 -2.34
CA LEU A 62 3.76 1.71 -2.22
C LEU A 62 5.11 1.20 -1.74
N ASN A 63 6.19 1.77 -2.25
CA ASN A 63 7.52 1.39 -1.84
C ASN A 63 7.77 1.75 -0.37
N ASP A 64 7.28 2.91 0.06
CA ASP A 64 7.41 3.31 1.46
C ASP A 64 6.69 2.34 2.39
N ILE A 65 5.47 1.92 2.01
CA ILE A 65 4.72 0.94 2.81
C ILE A 65 5.47 -0.38 2.86
N LYS A 66 6.05 -0.79 1.75
CA LYS A 66 6.83 -2.02 1.71
C LYS A 66 8.02 -1.94 2.65
N ASN A 67 8.75 -0.82 2.62
CA ASN A 67 9.91 -0.65 3.47
C ASN A 67 9.54 -0.62 4.94
N LEU A 68 8.45 0.05 5.30
CA LEU A 68 7.97 0.04 6.68
C LEU A 68 7.64 -1.38 7.12
N SER A 69 7.02 -2.16 6.23
CA SER A 69 6.62 -3.53 6.55
C SER A 69 7.83 -4.46 6.68
N ILE A 70 8.82 -4.30 5.82
CA ILE A 70 10.05 -5.10 5.91
C ILE A 70 10.73 -4.86 7.25
N GLY A 71 10.63 -3.64 7.78
CA GLY A 71 11.24 -3.30 9.05
C GLY A 71 10.58 -3.96 10.26
N VAL A 72 9.40 -4.56 10.09
CA VAL A 72 8.69 -5.20 11.20
C VAL A 72 9.04 -6.67 11.21
N THR A 73 10.02 -7.00 12.05
CA THR A 73 10.55 -8.36 12.12
C THR A 73 9.57 -9.30 12.82
N GLY A 74 9.36 -10.46 12.22
CA GLY A 74 8.57 -11.51 12.85
C GLY A 74 7.07 -11.35 12.79
N SER A 75 6.57 -10.38 12.04
CA SER A 75 5.15 -10.14 11.92
C SER A 75 4.59 -10.84 10.68
N LEU A 76 3.62 -11.72 10.89
CA LEU A 76 2.92 -12.36 9.77
C LEU A 76 2.08 -11.34 9.01
N ILE A 77 1.54 -10.34 9.72
CA ILE A 77 0.76 -9.28 9.07
C ILE A 77 1.65 -8.48 8.12
N ALA A 78 2.81 -8.02 8.61
CA ALA A 78 3.72 -7.26 7.78
C ALA A 78 4.23 -8.09 6.60
N SER A 79 4.54 -9.37 6.83
CA SER A 79 4.95 -10.27 5.75
C SER A 79 3.86 -10.42 4.69
N GLY A 80 2.61 -10.52 5.12
CA GLY A 80 1.49 -10.61 4.21
C GLY A 80 1.35 -9.34 3.36
N ILE A 81 1.55 -8.18 3.97
CA ILE A 81 1.49 -6.92 3.25
C ILE A 81 2.62 -6.84 2.21
N VAL A 82 3.84 -7.23 2.59
CA VAL A 82 4.96 -7.26 1.64
C VAL A 82 4.63 -8.16 0.45
N THR A 83 4.04 -9.32 0.73
CA THR A 83 3.67 -10.25 -0.34
C THR A 83 2.67 -9.63 -1.29
N LEU A 84 1.65 -8.95 -0.76
CA LEU A 84 0.68 -8.27 -1.60
C LEU A 84 1.35 -7.19 -2.47
N LEU A 85 2.25 -6.42 -1.87
CA LEU A 85 2.92 -5.33 -2.59
C LEU A 85 3.87 -5.85 -3.66
N SER A 86 4.35 -7.08 -3.52
CA SER A 86 5.25 -7.67 -4.52
C SER A 86 4.56 -7.91 -5.86
N ARG A 87 3.24 -7.79 -5.90
CA ARG A 87 2.47 -7.99 -7.13
C ARG A 87 2.44 -6.75 -8.01
N VAL A 88 2.89 -5.63 -7.51
CA VAL A 88 2.84 -4.35 -8.28
C VAL A 88 4.25 -3.76 -8.51
#